data_5fad61642e0ccabb29e0c4bc6775bd38
#
_entry.id   5fad61642e0ccabb29e0c4bc6775bd38
#
_cell.length_a   1.000
_cell.length_b   1.000
_cell.length_c   1.000
_cell.angle_alpha   90.00
_cell.angle_beta   90.00
_cell.angle_gamma   90.00
#
_symmetry.space_group_name_H-M   'P 1'
#
loop_
_entity.id
_entity.type
_entity.pdbx_description
1 polymer ?
#
loop_
_entity_poly.entity_id
_entity_poly.type
_entity_poly.pdbx_seq_one_letter_code
_entity_poly.pdbx_strand_id
1 'polypeptide(L)'
;MCIRDRLGIVWDVRDPDYYRKALLRITWDRQDCPSVLVPFGDFFCIGHSMPVTFNSLPIQVSVNPAEERVFGGAASVSCYFPMPFNEHAKVEIINENDVPFGLYFQIDYELYQEKLGADTAYFHACWKRQLPCEGWGNDILTNSPEINSVSNLTGENNYVLLETEGEGHYVGCNLSVKHFQGSWWGEGDDMFFIDGEEFPSIIGTGTEDYFNHAWGMQQGNHSLYHGSILHERDLPEAYQVAYRFHIEDPVHFQKSIKVTMEHGHANHLSDDWSTTAYWYQKLPTKPFGIQGVEERIPLKLGETAVQKISPEITQDISNARESLEERKRTFFPAQRTVHEQYEETTRQYSKDNILYGKKLREGLKK
;
A
#
# COMPACT_ATOMS: atom_id res chain seq x y z
N MET A 1 8.41 9.77 27.48
CA MET A 1 9.46 8.94 26.83
C MET A 1 9.15 8.80 25.35
N CYS A 2 10.14 8.63 24.53
CA CYS A 2 9.95 8.37 23.11
C CYS A 2 10.97 7.30 22.70
N ILE A 3 10.49 6.24 22.08
CA ILE A 3 11.37 5.27 21.42
C ILE A 3 11.82 5.90 20.13
N ARG A 4 13.11 5.95 19.94
CA ARG A 4 13.75 6.26 18.67
C ARG A 4 14.67 5.09 18.39
N ASP A 5 14.24 4.19 17.44
CA ASP A 5 15.22 3.49 16.69
C ASP A 5 15.56 2.01 16.84
N ARG A 6 16.08 1.51 15.80
CA ARG A 6 16.78 0.30 15.33
C ARG A 6 16.31 -1.02 15.91
N LEU A 7 15.57 -1.74 15.10
CA LEU A 7 15.51 -3.20 15.16
C LEU A 7 16.45 -3.75 14.09
N GLY A 8 17.62 -4.21 14.45
CA GLY A 8 18.47 -4.98 13.57
C GLY A 8 18.21 -6.47 13.77
N ILE A 9 17.99 -7.22 12.70
CA ILE A 9 17.73 -8.65 12.77
C ILE A 9 18.68 -9.39 11.87
N VAL A 10 19.36 -10.38 12.45
CA VAL A 10 20.09 -11.41 11.70
C VAL A 10 19.50 -12.75 12.11
N TRP A 11 19.11 -13.53 11.13
CA TRP A 11 18.40 -14.81 11.32
C TRP A 11 19.23 -15.98 10.88
N ASP A 12 19.12 -17.08 11.62
CA ASP A 12 19.46 -18.42 11.16
C ASP A 12 18.19 -19.30 11.14
N VAL A 13 17.11 -18.80 10.54
CA VAL A 13 15.87 -19.55 10.36
C VAL A 13 15.65 -19.77 8.87
N ARG A 14 15.37 -21.00 8.51
CA ARG A 14 15.13 -21.39 7.12
C ARG A 14 13.66 -21.60 6.78
N ASP A 15 12.76 -20.99 7.54
CA ASP A 15 11.33 -20.96 7.18
C ASP A 15 11.12 -19.80 6.18
N PRO A 16 10.69 -20.08 4.94
CA PRO A 16 10.52 -19.03 3.92
C PRO A 16 9.42 -18.03 4.27
N ASP A 17 8.57 -18.34 5.24
CA ASP A 17 7.41 -17.53 5.62
C ASP A 17 7.56 -16.86 6.99
N TYR A 18 8.72 -16.96 7.61
CA TYR A 18 8.91 -16.51 8.99
C TYR A 18 8.55 -15.03 9.20
N TYR A 19 8.72 -14.18 8.21
CA TYR A 19 8.34 -12.76 8.29
C TYR A 19 6.84 -12.56 8.50
N ARG A 20 6.00 -13.46 7.99
CA ARG A 20 4.55 -13.45 8.17
C ARG A 20 4.09 -14.29 9.37
N LYS A 21 4.90 -15.22 9.84
CA LYS A 21 4.67 -16.05 11.04
C LYS A 21 5.17 -15.39 12.33
N ALA A 22 6.08 -14.43 12.24
CA ALA A 22 6.48 -13.60 13.38
C ALA A 22 5.66 -12.31 13.41
N LEU A 23 5.13 -11.93 14.58
CA LEU A 23 4.38 -10.69 14.77
C LEU A 23 5.15 -9.70 15.63
N LEU A 24 5.13 -8.44 15.23
CA LEU A 24 5.47 -7.31 16.09
C LEU A 24 4.19 -6.83 16.80
N ARG A 25 4.24 -6.83 18.14
CA ARG A 25 3.19 -6.29 18.98
C ARG A 25 3.74 -5.20 19.89
N ILE A 26 3.10 -4.02 19.92
CA ILE A 26 3.48 -2.94 20.81
C ILE A 26 2.24 -2.44 21.55
N THR A 27 2.40 -2.25 22.86
CA THR A 27 1.35 -1.73 23.75
C THR A 27 1.88 -0.53 24.52
N TRP A 28 1.15 0.58 24.50
CA TRP A 28 1.49 1.80 25.20
C TRP A 28 0.70 1.94 26.50
N ASP A 29 1.39 2.47 27.53
CA ASP A 29 0.79 2.94 28.80
C ASP A 29 -0.23 1.95 29.41
N ARG A 30 0.09 0.64 29.29
CA ARG A 30 -0.70 -0.48 29.84
C ARG A 30 -2.14 -0.55 29.33
N GLN A 31 -2.37 -0.14 28.08
CA GLN A 31 -3.65 -0.38 27.42
C GLN A 31 -3.96 -1.89 27.34
N ASP A 32 -5.25 -2.24 27.34
CA ASP A 32 -5.70 -3.63 27.26
C ASP A 32 -5.50 -4.24 25.85
N CYS A 33 -5.38 -3.40 24.85
CA CYS A 33 -5.14 -3.82 23.46
C CYS A 33 -3.84 -3.23 22.90
N PRO A 34 -3.20 -3.93 21.96
CA PRO A 34 -2.01 -3.41 21.30
C PRO A 34 -2.36 -2.25 20.36
N SER A 35 -1.45 -1.28 20.27
CA SER A 35 -1.49 -0.21 19.27
C SER A 35 -0.74 -0.59 17.99
N VAL A 36 0.15 -1.57 18.05
CA VAL A 36 0.81 -2.19 16.89
C VAL A 36 0.61 -3.68 16.96
N LEU A 37 0.04 -4.26 15.88
CA LEU A 37 -0.08 -5.70 15.72
C LEU A 37 -0.01 -6.04 14.23
N VAL A 38 1.18 -6.44 13.78
CA VAL A 38 1.49 -6.61 12.36
C VAL A 38 2.47 -7.77 12.17
N PRO A 39 2.48 -8.45 11.00
CA PRO A 39 3.55 -9.35 10.66
C PRO A 39 4.88 -8.57 10.64
N PHE A 40 5.90 -9.19 11.21
CA PHE A 40 7.18 -8.52 11.43
C PHE A 40 7.79 -7.96 10.13
N GLY A 41 7.78 -8.76 9.06
CA GLY A 41 8.32 -8.32 7.78
C GLY A 41 7.53 -7.17 7.17
N ASP A 42 6.19 -7.25 7.20
CA ASP A 42 5.33 -6.22 6.61
C ASP A 42 5.41 -4.89 7.37
N PHE A 43 5.73 -4.89 8.67
CA PHE A 43 6.04 -3.66 9.40
C PHE A 43 7.23 -2.91 8.80
N PHE A 44 8.20 -3.62 8.25
CA PHE A 44 9.38 -3.05 7.61
C PHE A 44 9.31 -3.03 6.08
N CYS A 45 8.11 -3.10 5.51
CA CYS A 45 7.90 -3.13 4.07
C CYS A 45 8.51 -4.36 3.36
N ILE A 46 8.77 -5.44 4.10
CA ILE A 46 9.18 -6.73 3.54
C ILE A 46 7.91 -7.49 3.14
N GLY A 47 7.30 -7.08 2.04
CA GLY A 47 6.11 -7.74 1.50
C GLY A 47 6.41 -9.13 0.97
N HIS A 48 5.41 -10.00 0.99
CA HIS A 48 5.50 -11.38 0.51
C HIS A 48 6.61 -12.23 1.16
N SER A 49 7.15 -11.82 2.31
CA SER A 49 8.34 -12.42 2.93
C SER A 49 9.61 -12.37 2.05
N MET A 50 9.68 -11.44 1.12
CA MET A 50 10.83 -11.23 0.23
C MET A 50 11.52 -9.90 0.55
N PRO A 51 12.66 -9.90 1.25
CA PRO A 51 13.36 -8.66 1.56
C PRO A 51 14.07 -8.09 0.33
N VAL A 52 14.05 -6.76 0.23
CA VAL A 52 14.78 -5.98 -0.76
C VAL A 52 15.40 -4.79 -0.06
N THR A 53 16.62 -4.44 -0.43
CA THR A 53 17.30 -3.26 0.12
C THR A 53 16.61 -1.98 -0.34
N PHE A 54 16.19 -1.14 0.62
CA PHE A 54 15.70 0.19 0.34
C PHE A 54 15.94 1.14 1.51
N ASN A 55 15.87 2.44 1.24
CA ASN A 55 16.03 3.49 2.23
C ASN A 55 14.90 4.51 2.10
N SER A 56 14.12 4.66 3.16
CA SER A 56 13.20 5.78 3.33
C SER A 56 13.53 6.54 4.62
N LEU A 57 12.82 7.64 4.88
CA LEU A 57 13.05 8.39 6.11
C LEU A 57 12.69 7.56 7.35
N PRO A 58 11.47 6.97 7.46
CA PRO A 58 11.07 6.25 8.67
C PRO A 58 11.47 4.76 8.70
N ILE A 59 11.71 4.13 7.57
CA ILE A 59 12.01 2.69 7.50
C ILE A 59 13.16 2.43 6.53
N GLN A 60 14.09 1.60 6.96
CA GLN A 60 15.23 1.19 6.14
C GLN A 60 15.43 -0.32 6.24
N VAL A 61 15.76 -0.94 5.11
CA VAL A 61 16.08 -2.37 5.01
C VAL A 61 17.38 -2.54 4.26
N SER A 62 18.26 -3.36 4.79
CA SER A 62 19.53 -3.72 4.18
C SER A 62 19.64 -5.24 4.08
N VAL A 63 19.87 -5.74 2.88
CA VAL A 63 19.87 -7.17 2.56
C VAL A 63 21.20 -7.53 1.89
N ASN A 64 21.73 -8.71 2.22
CA ASN A 64 22.83 -9.24 1.43
C ASN A 64 22.32 -9.55 0.01
N PRO A 65 23.05 -9.18 -1.05
CA PRO A 65 22.62 -9.45 -2.44
C PRO A 65 22.24 -10.91 -2.75
N ALA A 66 22.79 -11.88 -2.04
CA ALA A 66 22.42 -13.28 -2.18
C ALA A 66 21.07 -13.65 -1.54
N GLU A 67 20.54 -12.79 -0.67
CA GLU A 67 19.29 -12.97 0.07
C GLU A 67 18.16 -12.08 -0.48
N GLU A 68 18.47 -11.14 -1.38
CA GLU A 68 17.46 -10.26 -1.99
C GLU A 68 16.47 -11.04 -2.84
N ARG A 69 15.19 -10.74 -2.66
CA ARG A 69 14.05 -11.40 -3.34
C ARG A 69 13.98 -12.90 -3.10
N VAL A 70 14.59 -13.37 -2.03
CA VAL A 70 14.49 -14.75 -1.58
C VAL A 70 13.43 -14.81 -0.47
N PHE A 71 12.48 -15.72 -0.57
CA PHE A 71 11.50 -15.94 0.50
C PHE A 71 12.20 -16.29 1.81
N GLY A 72 11.98 -15.48 2.83
CA GLY A 72 12.64 -15.63 4.11
C GLY A 72 14.12 -15.25 4.12
N GLY A 73 14.61 -14.51 3.12
CA GLY A 73 15.97 -13.99 3.09
C GLY A 73 16.30 -13.11 4.31
N ALA A 74 17.53 -13.18 4.80
CA ALA A 74 17.95 -12.43 5.98
C ALA A 74 18.08 -10.93 5.68
N ALA A 75 17.61 -10.08 6.59
CA ALA A 75 17.69 -8.63 6.46
C ALA A 75 18.01 -7.95 7.78
N SER A 76 18.67 -6.80 7.69
CA SER A 76 18.75 -5.82 8.77
C SER A 76 17.69 -4.75 8.51
N VAL A 77 16.90 -4.40 9.52
CA VAL A 77 15.80 -3.46 9.42
C VAL A 77 15.92 -2.36 10.47
N SER A 78 15.49 -1.15 10.13
CA SER A 78 15.47 -0.02 11.04
C SER A 78 14.14 0.74 10.91
N CYS A 79 13.64 1.24 12.06
CA CYS A 79 12.47 2.08 12.14
C CYS A 79 12.80 3.36 12.88
N TYR A 80 12.46 4.50 12.33
CA TYR A 80 12.70 5.84 12.87
C TYR A 80 11.40 6.60 13.15
N PHE A 81 10.24 5.95 13.09
CA PHE A 81 9.00 6.56 13.55
C PHE A 81 9.11 6.92 15.04
N PRO A 82 8.88 8.18 15.43
CA PRO A 82 8.80 8.54 16.84
C PRO A 82 7.66 7.78 17.53
N MET A 83 7.94 7.18 18.67
CA MET A 83 6.94 6.39 19.40
C MET A 83 6.81 6.93 20.84
N PRO A 84 6.05 8.03 21.04
CA PRO A 84 5.87 8.64 22.35
C PRO A 84 5.04 7.75 23.28
N PHE A 85 5.40 7.76 24.57
CA PHE A 85 4.64 7.10 25.64
C PHE A 85 4.92 7.78 26.99
N ASN A 86 4.00 7.67 27.96
CA ASN A 86 4.14 8.34 29.24
C ASN A 86 4.73 7.45 30.33
N GLU A 87 4.23 6.23 30.48
CA GLU A 87 4.55 5.40 31.64
C GLU A 87 5.17 4.08 31.25
N HIS A 88 4.71 3.46 30.17
CA HIS A 88 5.08 2.11 29.84
C HIS A 88 5.05 1.86 28.33
N ALA A 89 6.10 1.26 27.81
CA ALA A 89 6.15 0.70 26.47
C ALA A 89 6.45 -0.80 26.57
N LYS A 90 5.63 -1.64 25.95
CA LYS A 90 5.88 -3.06 25.83
C LYS A 90 6.02 -3.42 24.37
N VAL A 91 7.22 -3.83 23.95
CA VAL A 91 7.54 -4.30 22.61
C VAL A 91 7.75 -5.80 22.67
N GLU A 92 7.00 -6.53 21.86
CA GLU A 92 7.02 -8.00 21.86
C GLU A 92 7.14 -8.53 20.44
N ILE A 93 7.90 -9.60 20.29
CA ILE A 93 7.89 -10.44 19.10
C ILE A 93 7.18 -11.75 19.44
N ILE A 94 6.08 -12.02 18.76
CA ILE A 94 5.34 -13.26 18.91
C ILE A 94 5.83 -14.22 17.82
N ASN A 95 6.38 -15.35 18.23
CA ASN A 95 6.83 -16.38 17.31
C ASN A 95 5.73 -17.42 17.09
N GLU A 96 5.14 -17.43 15.92
CA GLU A 96 4.16 -18.46 15.49
C GLU A 96 4.79 -19.42 14.45
N ASN A 97 6.13 -19.46 14.35
CA ASN A 97 6.84 -20.48 13.60
C ASN A 97 6.93 -21.78 14.41
N ASP A 98 7.03 -22.90 13.73
CA ASP A 98 7.25 -24.22 14.35
C ASP A 98 8.68 -24.38 14.90
N VAL A 99 9.56 -23.45 14.59
CA VAL A 99 10.97 -23.46 14.98
C VAL A 99 11.36 -22.20 15.75
N PRO A 100 12.30 -22.27 16.69
CA PRO A 100 12.83 -21.07 17.34
C PRO A 100 13.64 -20.24 16.36
N PHE A 101 13.73 -18.93 16.63
CA PHE A 101 14.60 -18.03 15.90
C PHE A 101 15.42 -17.15 16.85
N GLY A 102 16.56 -16.70 16.36
CA GLY A 102 17.39 -15.71 17.04
C GLY A 102 17.11 -14.30 16.52
N LEU A 103 17.01 -13.35 17.44
CA LEU A 103 16.80 -11.94 17.13
C LEU A 103 17.86 -11.10 17.84
N TYR A 104 18.58 -10.27 17.10
CA TYR A 104 19.41 -9.22 17.66
C TYR A 104 18.68 -7.90 17.50
N PHE A 105 18.51 -7.14 18.58
CA PHE A 105 17.79 -5.89 18.52
C PHE A 105 18.44 -4.81 19.38
N GLN A 106 18.20 -3.57 19.01
CA GLN A 106 18.55 -2.38 19.77
C GLN A 106 17.36 -1.43 19.72
N ILE A 107 16.99 -0.87 20.88
CA ILE A 107 15.93 0.13 21.00
C ILE A 107 16.52 1.32 21.75
N ASP A 108 16.63 2.45 21.06
CA ASP A 108 17.04 3.71 21.67
C ASP A 108 15.80 4.50 22.12
N TYR A 109 15.86 5.13 23.29
CA TYR A 109 14.75 5.93 23.81
C TYR A 109 15.25 7.14 24.59
N GLU A 110 14.44 8.18 24.63
CA GLU A 110 14.68 9.40 25.40
C GLU A 110 13.75 9.48 26.62
N LEU A 111 14.30 9.91 27.74
CA LEU A 111 13.52 10.21 28.96
C LEU A 111 13.22 11.70 29.01
N TYR A 112 11.93 12.06 29.00
CA TYR A 112 11.50 13.43 29.19
C TYR A 112 11.36 13.74 30.68
N GLN A 113 11.68 14.98 31.07
CA GLN A 113 11.54 15.44 32.46
C GLN A 113 10.07 15.57 32.89
N GLU A 114 9.19 15.89 31.93
CA GLU A 114 7.76 16.06 32.15
C GLU A 114 6.97 15.01 31.38
N LYS A 115 5.74 14.73 31.86
CA LYS A 115 4.81 13.89 31.12
C LYS A 115 4.40 14.58 29.83
N LEU A 116 4.18 13.78 28.82
CA LEU A 116 3.60 14.25 27.56
C LEU A 116 2.18 14.76 27.81
N GLY A 117 1.81 15.84 27.13
CA GLY A 117 0.48 16.46 27.25
C GLY A 117 -0.66 15.57 26.78
N ALA A 118 -1.88 15.95 27.12
CA ALA A 118 -3.10 15.24 26.74
C ALA A 118 -3.33 15.18 25.22
N ASP A 119 -2.67 16.09 24.48
CA ASP A 119 -2.74 16.14 23.01
C ASP A 119 -1.75 15.20 22.30
N THR A 120 -1.00 14.40 23.07
CA THR A 120 -0.05 13.45 22.48
C THR A 120 -0.80 12.32 21.79
N ALA A 121 -0.49 12.12 20.51
CA ALA A 121 -0.93 10.96 19.74
C ALA A 121 0.14 9.86 19.80
N TYR A 122 -0.28 8.64 20.00
CA TYR A 122 0.57 7.45 20.09
C TYR A 122 0.68 6.76 18.74
N PHE A 123 1.82 6.16 18.48
CA PHE A 123 2.06 5.43 17.23
C PHE A 123 1.24 4.13 17.17
N HIS A 124 0.65 3.89 16.02
CA HIS A 124 -0.15 2.71 15.71
C HIS A 124 0.27 2.11 14.37
N ALA A 125 0.12 0.79 14.24
CA ALA A 125 0.20 0.10 12.96
C ALA A 125 -0.71 -1.13 12.95
N CYS A 126 -1.42 -1.33 11.86
CA CYS A 126 -2.25 -2.51 11.63
C CYS A 126 -1.95 -3.13 10.26
N TRP A 127 -2.24 -4.41 10.13
CA TRP A 127 -2.08 -5.15 8.89
C TRP A 127 -3.39 -5.79 8.46
N LYS A 128 -3.64 -5.76 7.16
CA LYS A 128 -4.82 -6.38 6.54
C LYS A 128 -4.41 -7.12 5.28
N ARG A 129 -5.19 -8.12 4.90
CA ARG A 129 -5.06 -8.85 3.63
C ARG A 129 -6.42 -9.21 3.08
N GLN A 130 -6.58 -9.11 1.78
CA GLN A 130 -7.65 -9.73 1.00
C GLN A 130 -7.04 -10.69 -0.01
N LEU A 131 -7.47 -11.94 0.01
CA LEU A 131 -6.97 -12.99 -0.85
C LEU A 131 -8.12 -13.88 -1.36
N PRO A 132 -8.56 -13.68 -2.58
CA PRO A 132 -8.32 -12.50 -3.44
C PRO A 132 -9.20 -11.32 -3.05
N CYS A 133 -8.89 -10.12 -3.58
CA CYS A 133 -9.85 -9.02 -3.65
C CYS A 133 -11.04 -9.41 -4.54
N GLU A 134 -12.23 -8.91 -4.22
CA GLU A 134 -13.47 -9.27 -4.91
C GLU A 134 -13.68 -8.42 -6.18
N GLY A 135 -13.04 -8.82 -7.28
CA GLY A 135 -13.15 -8.17 -8.60
C GLY A 135 -14.38 -8.55 -9.40
N TRP A 136 -14.43 -8.14 -10.67
CA TRP A 136 -15.59 -8.37 -11.57
C TRP A 136 -15.60 -9.75 -12.24
N GLY A 137 -14.66 -10.61 -11.87
CA GLY A 137 -14.52 -11.98 -12.37
C GLY A 137 -13.29 -12.16 -13.26
N ASN A 138 -12.96 -13.43 -13.47
CA ASN A 138 -11.70 -13.83 -14.11
C ASN A 138 -11.64 -13.59 -15.63
N ASP A 139 -12.73 -13.18 -16.25
CA ASP A 139 -12.83 -12.87 -17.67
C ASP A 139 -12.52 -11.37 -17.98
N ILE A 140 -12.38 -10.54 -16.96
CA ILE A 140 -11.97 -9.14 -17.07
C ILE A 140 -10.51 -9.04 -16.61
N LEU A 141 -9.59 -9.23 -17.52
CA LEU A 141 -8.18 -9.45 -17.21
C LEU A 141 -7.29 -8.23 -17.45
N THR A 142 -7.79 -7.24 -18.19
CA THR A 142 -6.97 -6.13 -18.64
C THR A 142 -7.64 -4.80 -18.37
N ASN A 143 -6.82 -3.82 -18.08
CA ASN A 143 -7.23 -2.45 -18.07
C ASN A 143 -7.59 -2.00 -19.50
N SER A 144 -8.74 -1.37 -19.66
CA SER A 144 -9.20 -0.86 -20.95
C SER A 144 -9.93 0.47 -20.78
N PRO A 145 -10.01 1.32 -21.82
CA PRO A 145 -10.75 2.57 -21.73
C PRO A 145 -12.20 2.37 -21.29
N GLU A 146 -12.80 1.23 -21.63
CA GLU A 146 -14.15 0.85 -21.23
C GLU A 146 -14.25 0.68 -19.70
N ILE A 147 -13.33 -0.08 -19.11
CA ILE A 147 -13.26 -0.28 -17.66
C ILE A 147 -13.00 1.06 -16.97
N ASN A 148 -12.03 1.82 -17.44
CA ASN A 148 -11.64 3.11 -16.87
C ASN A 148 -12.74 4.19 -16.97
N SER A 149 -13.84 3.92 -17.66
CA SER A 149 -15.00 4.81 -17.70
C SER A 149 -16.06 4.49 -16.64
N VAL A 150 -15.96 3.38 -15.93
CA VAL A 150 -16.91 3.00 -14.88
C VAL A 150 -16.64 3.84 -13.64
N SER A 151 -17.69 4.47 -13.10
CA SER A 151 -17.55 5.33 -11.91
C SER A 151 -17.57 4.50 -10.63
N ASN A 152 -16.72 4.86 -9.67
CA ASN A 152 -16.78 4.43 -8.28
C ASN A 152 -16.56 5.65 -7.39
N LEU A 153 -17.61 6.40 -7.08
CA LEU A 153 -17.51 7.66 -6.34
C LEU A 153 -17.58 7.49 -4.81
N THR A 154 -18.08 6.36 -4.34
CA THR A 154 -18.32 6.10 -2.92
C THR A 154 -17.25 5.23 -2.28
N GLY A 155 -16.34 4.67 -3.08
CA GLY A 155 -15.34 3.71 -2.61
C GLY A 155 -15.95 2.41 -2.07
N GLU A 156 -17.17 2.08 -2.50
CA GLU A 156 -17.79 0.81 -2.14
C GLU A 156 -16.98 -0.35 -2.71
N ASN A 157 -16.77 -1.37 -1.88
CA ASN A 157 -15.93 -2.53 -2.16
C ASN A 157 -14.43 -2.25 -2.38
N ASN A 158 -13.96 -1.03 -2.15
CA ASN A 158 -12.52 -0.75 -2.17
C ASN A 158 -11.77 -1.57 -1.10
N TYR A 159 -10.53 -1.90 -1.40
CA TYR A 159 -9.62 -2.45 -0.40
C TYR A 159 -9.37 -1.40 0.71
N VAL A 160 -9.61 -1.77 1.97
CA VAL A 160 -9.46 -0.86 3.11
C VAL A 160 -8.04 -0.94 3.67
N LEU A 161 -7.26 0.13 3.49
CA LEU A 161 -5.92 0.26 4.07
C LEU A 161 -5.99 0.52 5.58
N LEU A 162 -6.79 1.51 5.98
CA LEU A 162 -7.01 1.90 7.37
C LEU A 162 -8.46 2.27 7.58
N GLU A 163 -9.02 1.86 8.72
CA GLU A 163 -10.28 2.38 9.24
C GLU A 163 -10.16 2.45 10.76
N THR A 164 -10.29 3.66 11.32
CA THR A 164 -10.21 3.89 12.77
C THR A 164 -11.08 5.06 13.21
N GLU A 165 -11.51 5.03 14.46
CA GLU A 165 -12.25 6.11 15.12
C GLU A 165 -11.43 6.71 16.25
N GLY A 166 -11.47 8.03 16.39
CA GLY A 166 -10.73 8.82 17.38
C GLY A 166 -10.13 10.06 16.74
N GLU A 167 -9.19 10.70 17.42
CA GLU A 167 -8.45 11.87 16.93
C GLU A 167 -7.00 11.51 16.67
N GLY A 168 -6.50 11.87 15.50
CA GLY A 168 -5.14 11.51 15.10
C GLY A 168 -4.74 11.98 13.71
N HIS A 169 -3.71 11.33 13.15
CA HIS A 169 -3.27 11.59 11.78
C HIS A 169 -2.65 10.33 11.16
N TYR A 170 -3.02 10.08 9.92
CA TYR A 170 -2.45 9.02 9.10
C TYR A 170 -1.11 9.45 8.55
N VAL A 171 -0.11 8.57 8.62
CA VAL A 171 1.26 8.84 8.16
C VAL A 171 1.76 7.88 7.08
N GLY A 172 0.86 7.07 6.52
CA GLY A 172 1.19 6.29 5.34
C GLY A 172 0.96 4.80 5.45
N CYS A 173 1.39 4.11 4.41
CA CYS A 173 1.32 2.65 4.32
C CYS A 173 2.44 2.06 3.47
N ASN A 174 2.59 0.74 3.56
CA ASN A 174 3.10 -0.06 2.46
C ASN A 174 1.99 -0.93 1.89
N LEU A 175 2.07 -1.22 0.61
CA LEU A 175 1.16 -2.11 -0.12
C LEU A 175 1.96 -3.21 -0.79
N SER A 176 1.52 -4.43 -0.60
CA SER A 176 2.03 -5.62 -1.29
C SER A 176 0.93 -6.23 -2.13
N VAL A 177 1.20 -6.42 -3.42
CA VAL A 177 0.26 -7.02 -4.37
C VAL A 177 0.90 -8.21 -5.06
N LYS A 178 0.18 -9.35 -5.13
CA LYS A 178 0.49 -10.40 -6.08
C LYS A 178 -0.59 -10.37 -7.16
N HIS A 179 -0.20 -9.93 -8.34
CA HIS A 179 -1.07 -9.74 -9.48
C HIS A 179 -1.19 -11.04 -10.28
N PHE A 180 -2.42 -11.51 -10.50
CA PHE A 180 -2.67 -12.82 -11.12
C PHE A 180 -2.84 -12.78 -12.63
N GLN A 181 -3.28 -11.66 -13.20
CA GLN A 181 -3.76 -11.61 -14.57
C GLN A 181 -2.70 -11.24 -15.61
N GLY A 182 -1.58 -10.64 -15.23
CA GLY A 182 -0.50 -10.30 -16.15
C GLY A 182 -0.77 -9.07 -17.02
N SER A 183 -1.52 -8.12 -16.50
CA SER A 183 -1.76 -6.80 -17.08
C SER A 183 -1.31 -5.71 -16.11
N TRP A 184 -1.52 -4.45 -16.45
CA TRP A 184 -1.36 -3.36 -15.50
C TRP A 184 -2.46 -3.41 -14.42
N TRP A 185 -2.06 -3.35 -13.16
CA TRP A 185 -2.94 -3.56 -12.01
C TRP A 185 -3.25 -2.27 -11.23
N GLY A 186 -2.51 -1.19 -11.47
CA GLY A 186 -2.42 -0.03 -10.58
C GLY A 186 -3.24 1.19 -11.01
N GLU A 187 -4.38 1.03 -11.72
CA GLU A 187 -5.28 2.14 -12.09
C GLU A 187 -6.30 2.50 -11.00
N GLY A 188 -6.25 1.84 -9.85
CA GLY A 188 -7.24 2.04 -8.80
C GLY A 188 -6.95 3.28 -7.97
N ASP A 189 -7.98 4.11 -7.74
CA ASP A 189 -7.90 5.37 -7.01
C ASP A 189 -7.79 5.15 -5.51
N ASP A 190 -6.94 5.94 -4.84
CA ASP A 190 -6.98 6.09 -3.39
C ASP A 190 -8.09 7.06 -2.97
N MET A 191 -8.76 6.74 -1.86
CA MET A 191 -9.85 7.55 -1.32
C MET A 191 -9.74 7.69 0.19
N PHE A 192 -9.85 8.95 0.67
CA PHE A 192 -9.82 9.27 2.10
C PHE A 192 -11.15 9.85 2.53
N PHE A 193 -11.81 9.17 3.44
CA PHE A 193 -13.04 9.61 4.10
C PHE A 193 -12.69 10.08 5.51
N ILE A 194 -12.88 11.36 5.79
CA ILE A 194 -12.46 12.00 7.03
C ILE A 194 -13.70 12.39 7.84
N ASP A 195 -13.68 12.08 9.14
CA ASP A 195 -14.68 12.50 10.12
C ASP A 195 -16.13 12.11 9.80
N GLY A 196 -16.32 10.99 9.08
CA GLY A 196 -17.63 10.43 8.76
C GLY A 196 -18.24 10.99 7.46
N GLU A 197 -17.41 11.47 6.56
CA GLU A 197 -17.85 11.90 5.23
C GLU A 197 -18.48 10.74 4.44
N GLU A 198 -19.52 11.06 3.68
CA GLU A 198 -20.17 10.14 2.74
C GLU A 198 -19.38 10.02 1.45
N PHE A 199 -18.78 11.14 1.00
CA PHE A 199 -17.90 11.20 -0.16
C PHE A 199 -16.48 11.55 0.29
N PRO A 200 -15.45 10.97 -0.34
CA PRO A 200 -14.08 11.21 0.10
C PRO A 200 -13.63 12.66 -0.17
N SER A 201 -12.98 13.29 0.81
CA SER A 201 -12.35 14.60 0.64
C SER A 201 -11.11 14.56 -0.24
N ILE A 202 -10.43 13.42 -0.30
CA ILE A 202 -9.23 13.21 -1.12
C ILE A 202 -9.52 12.01 -2.00
N ILE A 203 -9.36 12.21 -3.32
CA ILE A 203 -9.48 11.16 -4.34
C ILE A 203 -8.23 11.24 -5.19
N GLY A 204 -7.54 10.11 -5.34
CA GLY A 204 -6.41 9.96 -6.25
C GLY A 204 -6.82 9.72 -7.69
N THR A 205 -5.85 9.31 -8.49
CA THR A 205 -6.01 9.07 -9.93
C THR A 205 -5.42 7.73 -10.37
N GLY A 206 -4.86 6.97 -9.43
CA GLY A 206 -4.27 5.66 -9.67
C GLY A 206 -3.40 5.23 -8.50
N THR A 207 -3.24 3.94 -8.34
CA THR A 207 -2.40 3.36 -7.27
C THR A 207 -0.94 3.79 -7.44
N GLU A 208 -0.42 3.80 -8.66
CA GLU A 208 0.95 4.27 -8.90
C GLU A 208 1.12 5.75 -8.60
N ASP A 209 0.11 6.58 -8.89
CA ASP A 209 0.11 8.01 -8.60
C ASP A 209 0.15 8.25 -7.09
N TYR A 210 -0.60 7.47 -6.32
CA TYR A 210 -0.52 7.50 -4.85
C TYR A 210 0.89 7.22 -4.34
N PHE A 211 1.60 6.28 -4.94
CA PHE A 211 3.00 5.97 -4.60
C PHE A 211 4.01 6.86 -5.32
N ASN A 212 3.57 7.96 -5.94
CA ASN A 212 4.37 8.96 -6.66
C ASN A 212 5.17 8.41 -7.84
N HIS A 213 4.55 7.55 -8.60
CA HIS A 213 5.01 7.12 -9.91
C HIS A 213 4.12 7.70 -11.01
N ALA A 214 4.47 7.51 -12.25
CA ALA A 214 3.69 7.93 -13.41
C ALA A 214 3.88 6.92 -14.55
N TRP A 215 2.78 6.59 -15.24
CA TRP A 215 2.77 5.63 -16.35
C TRP A 215 3.28 4.24 -15.91
N GLY A 216 2.86 3.80 -14.73
CA GLY A 216 3.29 2.56 -14.08
C GLY A 216 4.43 2.76 -13.09
N MET A 217 4.77 1.73 -12.36
CA MET A 217 5.82 1.74 -11.34
C MET A 217 7.18 1.38 -11.92
N GLN A 218 8.24 1.85 -11.29
CA GLN A 218 9.62 1.57 -11.65
C GLN A 218 10.30 0.73 -10.58
N GLN A 219 10.90 -0.38 -10.99
CA GLN A 219 11.65 -1.26 -10.08
C GLN A 219 12.80 -0.51 -9.39
N GLY A 220 12.88 -0.66 -8.06
CA GLY A 220 13.95 -0.07 -7.26
C GLY A 220 13.95 1.47 -7.23
N ASN A 221 12.84 2.10 -7.59
CA ASN A 221 12.68 3.54 -7.48
C ASN A 221 12.11 3.87 -6.10
N HIS A 222 12.98 4.26 -5.18
CA HIS A 222 12.61 4.62 -3.82
C HIS A 222 13.26 5.93 -3.38
N SER A 223 12.52 6.69 -2.59
CA SER A 223 12.93 7.99 -2.03
C SER A 223 12.64 8.05 -0.53
N LEU A 224 12.82 9.23 0.07
CA LEU A 224 12.60 9.42 1.51
C LEU A 224 11.17 9.09 1.95
N TYR A 225 10.17 9.38 1.12
CA TYR A 225 8.76 9.32 1.51
C TYR A 225 7.93 8.34 0.70
N HIS A 226 8.38 7.91 -0.47
CA HIS A 226 7.62 7.05 -1.37
C HIS A 226 8.54 6.20 -2.25
N GLY A 227 8.01 5.12 -2.81
CA GLY A 227 8.74 4.33 -3.78
C GLY A 227 8.20 2.94 -4.02
N SER A 228 8.78 2.29 -5.03
CA SER A 228 8.57 0.89 -5.38
C SER A 228 9.79 0.06 -4.98
N ILE A 229 9.62 -0.81 -4.00
CA ILE A 229 10.67 -1.68 -3.46
C ILE A 229 10.83 -2.91 -4.35
N LEU A 230 9.71 -3.53 -4.70
CA LEU A 230 9.64 -4.69 -5.57
C LEU A 230 8.59 -4.43 -6.64
N HIS A 231 8.98 -4.59 -7.90
CA HIS A 231 8.09 -4.48 -9.04
C HIS A 231 8.56 -5.41 -10.16
N GLU A 232 7.84 -6.47 -10.38
CA GLU A 232 8.18 -7.48 -11.38
C GLU A 232 7.53 -7.23 -12.75
N ARG A 233 7.12 -5.98 -12.99
CA ARG A 233 6.37 -5.56 -14.17
C ARG A 233 5.05 -6.34 -14.35
N ASP A 234 4.40 -6.11 -15.47
CA ASP A 234 3.06 -6.62 -15.82
C ASP A 234 3.09 -8.09 -16.22
N LEU A 235 3.71 -8.92 -15.42
CA LEU A 235 3.78 -10.36 -15.62
C LEU A 235 2.67 -11.06 -14.83
N PRO A 236 2.11 -12.17 -15.32
CA PRO A 236 1.27 -13.03 -14.50
C PRO A 236 2.00 -13.43 -13.22
N GLU A 237 1.28 -13.40 -12.10
CA GLU A 237 1.80 -13.76 -10.78
C GLU A 237 2.93 -12.86 -10.25
N ALA A 238 3.04 -11.64 -10.80
CA ALA A 238 4.05 -10.67 -10.42
C ALA A 238 3.87 -10.17 -8.97
N TYR A 239 4.97 -10.05 -8.26
CA TYR A 239 5.00 -9.47 -6.91
C TYR A 239 5.32 -7.99 -6.97
N GLN A 240 4.57 -7.21 -6.21
CA GLN A 240 4.71 -5.77 -6.10
C GLN A 240 4.80 -5.39 -4.62
N VAL A 241 5.69 -4.46 -4.28
CA VAL A 241 5.74 -3.83 -2.96
C VAL A 241 6.06 -2.36 -3.16
N ALA A 242 5.18 -1.50 -2.68
CA ALA A 242 5.36 -0.05 -2.70
C ALA A 242 5.09 0.54 -1.32
N TYR A 243 5.57 1.77 -1.08
CA TYR A 243 5.31 2.50 0.16
C TYR A 243 5.11 3.98 -0.10
N ARG A 244 4.29 4.61 0.75
CA ARG A 244 4.21 6.06 0.89
C ARG A 244 4.09 6.43 2.36
N PHE A 245 4.89 7.41 2.78
CA PHE A 245 4.90 7.97 4.13
C PHE A 245 4.58 9.46 4.07
N HIS A 246 3.48 9.85 4.69
CA HIS A 246 3.01 11.23 4.83
C HIS A 246 3.64 11.86 6.09
N ILE A 247 4.94 12.10 6.06
CA ILE A 247 5.67 12.65 7.22
C ILE A 247 5.52 14.16 7.29
N GLU A 248 5.68 14.84 6.16
CA GLU A 248 5.55 16.29 6.06
C GLU A 248 4.11 16.73 5.78
N ASP A 249 3.27 15.82 5.30
CA ASP A 249 1.88 16.04 4.88
C ASP A 249 0.89 15.04 5.49
N PRO A 250 0.90 14.83 6.83
CA PRO A 250 0.01 13.85 7.46
C PRO A 250 -1.47 14.21 7.27
N VAL A 251 -2.30 13.17 7.08
CA VAL A 251 -3.74 13.38 6.91
C VAL A 251 -4.43 13.34 8.28
N HIS A 252 -4.87 14.50 8.75
CA HIS A 252 -5.47 14.67 10.07
C HIS A 252 -6.95 14.28 10.10
N PHE A 253 -7.40 13.74 11.23
CA PHE A 253 -8.80 13.46 11.53
C PHE A 253 -9.11 13.76 13.00
N GLN A 254 -10.36 14.15 13.28
CA GLN A 254 -10.83 14.50 14.63
C GLN A 254 -11.81 13.46 15.21
N LYS A 255 -12.46 12.66 14.35
CA LYS A 255 -13.44 11.65 14.77
C LYS A 255 -13.16 10.29 14.16
N SER A 256 -12.78 10.25 12.91
CA SER A 256 -12.52 9.00 12.19
C SER A 256 -11.78 9.24 10.90
N ILE A 257 -11.10 8.22 10.44
CA ILE A 257 -10.56 8.16 9.08
C ILE A 257 -10.79 6.76 8.50
N LYS A 258 -11.18 6.72 7.22
CA LYS A 258 -11.17 5.51 6.41
C LYS A 258 -10.36 5.81 5.15
N VAL A 259 -9.27 5.05 4.96
CA VAL A 259 -8.40 5.12 3.78
C VAL A 259 -8.61 3.86 2.98
N THR A 260 -8.95 4.02 1.72
CA THR A 260 -9.22 2.89 0.82
C THR A 260 -8.47 3.06 -0.50
N MET A 261 -8.39 1.98 -1.25
CA MET A 261 -7.83 1.97 -2.59
C MET A 261 -8.59 0.96 -3.44
N GLU A 262 -8.91 1.33 -4.66
CA GLU A 262 -9.48 0.41 -5.64
C GLU A 262 -8.44 -0.63 -6.04
N HIS A 263 -8.86 -1.87 -6.21
CA HIS A 263 -7.99 -2.95 -6.74
C HIS A 263 -8.22 -3.10 -8.25
N GLY A 264 -7.44 -2.34 -9.02
CA GLY A 264 -7.74 -1.98 -10.40
C GLY A 264 -8.86 -0.93 -10.46
N HIS A 265 -9.05 -0.28 -11.60
CA HIS A 265 -10.07 0.77 -11.73
C HIS A 265 -11.47 0.23 -11.37
N ALA A 266 -12.18 0.94 -10.52
CA ALA A 266 -13.51 0.57 -10.00
C ALA A 266 -13.57 -0.88 -9.46
N ASN A 267 -12.50 -1.37 -8.86
CA ASN A 267 -12.39 -2.69 -8.26
C ASN A 267 -12.54 -3.87 -9.23
N HIS A 268 -12.11 -3.73 -10.48
CA HIS A 268 -12.32 -4.80 -11.47
C HIS A 268 -11.37 -6.02 -11.31
N LEU A 269 -10.23 -5.88 -10.65
CA LEU A 269 -9.22 -6.96 -10.53
C LEU A 269 -9.39 -7.78 -9.24
N SER A 270 -9.01 -9.04 -9.32
CA SER A 270 -9.07 -10.00 -8.21
C SER A 270 -7.66 -10.48 -7.86
N ASP A 271 -6.90 -9.67 -7.14
CA ASP A 271 -5.51 -9.93 -6.77
C ASP A 271 -5.35 -10.21 -5.26
N ASP A 272 -4.17 -10.66 -4.86
CA ASP A 272 -3.77 -10.76 -3.45
C ASP A 272 -3.22 -9.42 -2.98
N TRP A 273 -3.93 -8.72 -2.12
CA TRP A 273 -3.52 -7.45 -1.55
C TRP A 273 -3.27 -7.57 -0.06
N SER A 274 -2.16 -7.00 0.40
CA SER A 274 -1.88 -6.85 1.83
C SER A 274 -1.19 -5.53 2.13
N THR A 275 -1.54 -4.93 3.27
CA THR A 275 -1.11 -3.57 3.63
C THR A 275 -0.77 -3.47 5.10
N THR A 276 0.33 -2.80 5.43
CA THR A 276 0.54 -2.22 6.76
C THR A 276 0.26 -0.72 6.69
N ALA A 277 -0.71 -0.25 7.47
CA ALA A 277 -1.00 1.16 7.64
C ALA A 277 -0.38 1.69 8.93
N TYR A 278 0.11 2.94 8.90
CA TYR A 278 0.75 3.61 10.02
C TYR A 278 0.04 4.91 10.31
N TRP A 279 -0.23 5.16 11.60
CA TRP A 279 -0.89 6.39 12.04
C TRP A 279 -0.54 6.74 13.49
N TYR A 280 -0.84 7.96 13.88
CA TYR A 280 -0.81 8.38 15.27
C TYR A 280 -2.21 8.72 15.73
N GLN A 281 -2.56 8.30 16.96
CA GLN A 281 -3.90 8.50 17.51
C GLN A 281 -3.85 8.65 19.02
N LYS A 282 -4.75 9.46 19.58
CA LYS A 282 -4.96 9.56 21.02
C LYS A 282 -5.53 8.27 21.58
N LEU A 283 -5.09 7.90 22.78
CA LEU A 283 -5.63 6.75 23.51
C LEU A 283 -6.90 7.13 24.30
N PRO A 284 -7.82 6.20 24.58
CA PRO A 284 -7.78 4.78 24.17
C PRO A 284 -8.23 4.58 22.72
N THR A 285 -7.78 3.49 22.11
CA THR A 285 -8.19 3.10 20.76
C THR A 285 -9.07 1.84 20.77
N LYS A 286 -9.90 1.66 19.76
CA LYS A 286 -10.63 0.41 19.56
C LYS A 286 -9.66 -0.72 19.25
N PRO A 287 -9.86 -1.92 19.82
CA PRO A 287 -9.07 -3.09 19.47
C PRO A 287 -9.21 -3.43 17.99
N PHE A 288 -8.11 -3.82 17.38
CA PHE A 288 -8.10 -4.44 16.07
C PHE A 288 -7.37 -5.79 16.16
N GLY A 289 -7.77 -6.72 15.31
CA GLY A 289 -7.19 -8.07 15.25
C GLY A 289 -6.18 -8.23 14.13
N ILE A 290 -5.66 -9.44 14.02
CA ILE A 290 -4.86 -9.89 12.89
C ILE A 290 -5.38 -11.26 12.45
N GLN A 291 -5.30 -11.54 11.16
CA GLN A 291 -5.68 -12.84 10.58
C GLN A 291 -4.80 -13.97 11.11
N GLY A 292 -5.32 -15.20 11.04
CA GLY A 292 -4.59 -16.39 11.46
C GLY A 292 -3.32 -16.64 10.65
N VAL A 293 -2.42 -17.49 11.15
CA VAL A 293 -1.11 -17.77 10.52
C VAL A 293 -1.28 -18.19 9.06
N GLU A 294 -2.17 -19.13 8.79
CA GLU A 294 -2.40 -19.68 7.44
C GLU A 294 -2.89 -18.62 6.45
N GLU A 295 -3.69 -17.67 6.93
CA GLU A 295 -4.21 -16.57 6.11
C GLU A 295 -3.15 -15.50 5.82
N ARG A 296 -2.02 -15.49 6.56
CA ARG A 296 -0.93 -14.55 6.37
C ARG A 296 0.17 -15.07 5.45
N ILE A 297 0.31 -16.38 5.29
CA ILE A 297 1.37 -16.98 4.46
C ILE A 297 1.26 -16.47 3.02
N PRO A 298 2.35 -15.90 2.46
CA PRO A 298 2.32 -15.38 1.10
C PRO A 298 2.20 -16.51 0.08
N LEU A 299 1.43 -16.26 -0.96
CA LEU A 299 1.39 -17.17 -2.11
C LEU A 299 2.75 -17.23 -2.81
N LYS A 300 3.16 -18.44 -3.16
CA LYS A 300 4.40 -18.70 -3.90
C LYS A 300 4.16 -18.61 -5.41
N LEU A 301 5.24 -18.68 -6.17
CA LEU A 301 5.16 -18.71 -7.63
C LEU A 301 4.31 -19.93 -8.07
N GLY A 302 3.42 -19.74 -9.01
CA GLY A 302 2.49 -20.76 -9.47
C GLY A 302 1.24 -20.92 -8.61
N GLU A 303 1.14 -20.23 -7.47
CA GLU A 303 -0.03 -20.26 -6.61
C GLU A 303 -0.90 -19.04 -6.88
N THR A 304 -2.19 -19.30 -7.10
CA THR A 304 -3.22 -18.27 -7.30
C THR A 304 -4.41 -18.55 -6.40
N ALA A 305 -5.27 -17.57 -6.18
CA ALA A 305 -6.52 -17.76 -5.48
C ALA A 305 -7.69 -17.72 -6.45
N VAL A 306 -8.65 -18.59 -6.22
CA VAL A 306 -9.94 -18.57 -6.93
C VAL A 306 -10.89 -17.69 -6.16
N GLN A 307 -11.46 -16.70 -6.83
CA GLN A 307 -12.45 -15.81 -6.23
C GLN A 307 -13.69 -16.60 -5.82
N LYS A 308 -14.07 -16.44 -4.56
CA LYS A 308 -15.40 -16.87 -4.06
C LYS A 308 -16.29 -15.64 -4.07
N ILE A 309 -17.19 -15.58 -5.02
CA ILE A 309 -18.11 -14.43 -5.19
C ILE A 309 -19.37 -14.70 -4.38
N SER A 310 -19.76 -13.77 -3.51
CA SER A 310 -21.05 -13.82 -2.82
C SER A 310 -22.20 -13.52 -3.82
N PRO A 311 -23.45 -13.95 -3.54
CA PRO A 311 -24.58 -13.63 -4.41
C PRO A 311 -24.84 -12.12 -4.54
N GLU A 312 -24.62 -11.35 -3.48
CA GLU A 312 -24.78 -9.90 -3.48
C GLU A 312 -23.76 -9.25 -4.42
N ILE A 313 -22.49 -9.58 -4.25
CA ILE A 313 -21.39 -9.09 -5.10
C ILE A 313 -21.59 -9.53 -6.57
N THR A 314 -22.14 -10.74 -6.79
CA THR A 314 -22.46 -11.20 -8.15
C THR A 314 -23.45 -10.27 -8.84
N GLN A 315 -24.42 -9.71 -8.11
CA GLN A 315 -25.38 -8.75 -8.67
C GLN A 315 -24.70 -7.41 -9.00
N ASP A 316 -23.83 -6.92 -8.12
CA ASP A 316 -23.10 -5.66 -8.33
C ASP A 316 -22.15 -5.76 -9.52
N ILE A 317 -21.44 -6.87 -9.64
CA ILE A 317 -20.60 -7.18 -10.81
C ILE A 317 -21.46 -7.23 -12.09
N SER A 318 -22.65 -7.82 -12.04
CA SER A 318 -23.57 -7.86 -13.17
C SER A 318 -24.02 -6.45 -13.58
N ASN A 319 -24.36 -5.62 -12.61
CA ASN A 319 -24.75 -4.22 -12.84
C ASN A 319 -23.60 -3.42 -13.44
N ALA A 320 -22.38 -3.59 -12.94
CA ALA A 320 -21.18 -2.95 -13.46
C ALA A 320 -20.90 -3.38 -14.91
N ARG A 321 -21.03 -4.67 -15.23
CA ARG A 321 -20.90 -5.18 -16.59
C ARG A 321 -21.95 -4.64 -17.53
N GLU A 322 -23.20 -4.55 -17.11
CA GLU A 322 -24.29 -3.97 -17.88
C GLU A 322 -24.03 -2.48 -18.19
N SER A 323 -23.60 -1.73 -17.18
CA SER A 323 -23.18 -0.34 -17.32
C SER A 323 -22.01 -0.19 -18.30
N LEU A 324 -21.02 -1.08 -18.24
CA LEU A 324 -19.90 -1.11 -19.16
C LEU A 324 -20.35 -1.35 -20.61
N GLU A 325 -21.23 -2.32 -20.85
CA GLU A 325 -21.74 -2.62 -22.18
C GLU A 325 -22.61 -1.47 -22.76
N GLU A 326 -23.35 -0.78 -21.92
CA GLU A 326 -24.10 0.42 -22.32
C GLU A 326 -23.16 1.56 -22.70
N ARG A 327 -22.09 1.80 -21.92
CA ARG A 327 -21.08 2.81 -22.23
C ARG A 327 -20.31 2.51 -23.51
N LYS A 328 -20.00 1.24 -23.78
CA LYS A 328 -19.43 0.82 -25.06
C LYS A 328 -20.29 1.21 -26.24
N ARG A 329 -21.61 1.19 -26.10
CA ARG A 329 -22.55 1.55 -27.16
C ARG A 329 -22.75 3.06 -27.35
N THR A 330 -22.77 3.81 -26.24
CA THR A 330 -23.21 5.21 -26.23
C THR A 330 -22.09 6.20 -26.11
N PHE A 331 -21.16 5.99 -25.18
CA PHE A 331 -20.13 6.96 -24.81
C PHE A 331 -18.84 6.82 -25.64
N PHE A 332 -18.42 5.60 -25.92
CA PHE A 332 -17.15 5.32 -26.61
C PHE A 332 -17.06 5.84 -28.04
N PRO A 333 -18.11 5.73 -28.88
CA PRO A 333 -18.04 6.30 -30.23
C PRO A 333 -17.77 7.81 -30.22
N ALA A 334 -18.37 8.53 -29.25
CA ALA A 334 -18.17 9.97 -29.11
C ALA A 334 -16.76 10.31 -28.53
N GLN A 335 -16.32 9.58 -27.51
CA GLN A 335 -14.98 9.78 -26.94
C GLN A 335 -13.88 9.40 -27.92
N ARG A 336 -14.01 8.33 -28.67
CA ARG A 336 -13.02 7.94 -29.67
C ARG A 336 -12.78 9.06 -30.69
N THR A 337 -13.82 9.71 -31.15
CA THR A 337 -13.71 10.85 -32.07
C THR A 337 -12.97 12.03 -31.42
N VAL A 338 -13.27 12.35 -30.17
CA VAL A 338 -12.58 13.41 -29.42
C VAL A 338 -11.12 13.05 -29.16
N HIS A 339 -10.83 11.82 -28.80
CA HIS A 339 -9.48 11.33 -28.57
C HIS A 339 -8.62 11.35 -29.85
N GLU A 340 -9.16 10.88 -30.96
CA GLU A 340 -8.50 10.92 -32.26
C GLU A 340 -8.19 12.36 -32.70
N GLN A 341 -9.11 13.29 -32.48
CA GLN A 341 -8.90 14.72 -32.73
C GLN A 341 -7.82 15.32 -31.81
N TYR A 342 -7.83 14.94 -30.54
CA TYR A 342 -6.82 15.38 -29.57
C TYR A 342 -5.44 14.85 -29.95
N GLU A 343 -5.31 13.55 -30.28
CA GLU A 343 -4.03 12.97 -30.73
C GLU A 343 -3.50 13.64 -31.99
N GLU A 344 -4.36 13.91 -32.96
CA GLU A 344 -3.96 14.59 -34.20
C GLU A 344 -3.46 16.01 -33.94
N THR A 345 -4.17 16.75 -33.08
CA THR A 345 -3.78 18.10 -32.66
C THR A 345 -2.44 18.09 -31.92
N THR A 346 -2.26 17.12 -31.02
CA THR A 346 -1.01 16.98 -30.24
C THR A 346 0.18 16.60 -31.13
N ARG A 347 -0.04 15.69 -32.11
CA ARG A 347 1.00 15.35 -33.10
C ARG A 347 1.38 16.55 -33.97
N GLN A 348 0.41 17.35 -34.40
CA GLN A 348 0.68 18.57 -35.18
C GLN A 348 1.45 19.59 -34.34
N TYR A 349 1.02 19.85 -33.10
CA TYR A 349 1.71 20.75 -32.18
C TYR A 349 3.15 20.34 -31.91
N SER A 350 3.42 19.04 -31.75
CA SER A 350 4.78 18.50 -31.60
C SER A 350 5.64 18.74 -32.85
N LYS A 351 5.08 18.54 -34.04
CA LYS A 351 5.80 18.81 -35.30
C LYS A 351 6.15 20.28 -35.44
N ASP A 352 5.23 21.16 -35.10
CA ASP A 352 5.40 22.61 -35.16
C ASP A 352 6.48 23.09 -34.16
N ASN A 353 6.50 22.55 -32.96
CA ASN A 353 7.53 22.83 -31.97
C ASN A 353 8.93 22.33 -32.38
N ILE A 354 9.03 21.16 -33.00
CA ILE A 354 10.29 20.66 -33.55
C ILE A 354 10.79 21.59 -34.67
N LEU A 355 9.91 22.03 -35.55
CA LEU A 355 10.24 22.94 -36.66
C LEU A 355 10.67 24.30 -36.13
N TYR A 356 9.95 24.82 -35.13
CA TYR A 356 10.31 26.09 -34.48
C TYR A 356 11.68 26.02 -33.80
N GLY A 357 11.96 24.95 -33.06
CA GLY A 357 13.26 24.71 -32.43
C GLY A 357 14.41 24.55 -33.42
N LYS A 358 14.17 24.00 -34.63
CA LYS A 358 15.16 23.98 -35.73
C LYS A 358 15.44 25.38 -36.24
N LYS A 359 14.42 26.18 -36.53
CA LYS A 359 14.56 27.59 -37.01
C LYS A 359 15.32 28.46 -36.02
N LEU A 360 15.02 28.30 -34.69
CA LEU A 360 15.75 29.00 -33.63
C LEU A 360 17.25 28.68 -33.65
N ARG A 361 17.60 27.40 -33.77
CA ARG A 361 18.99 26.93 -33.80
C ARG A 361 19.75 27.39 -35.06
N GLU A 362 19.07 27.50 -36.18
CA GLU A 362 19.63 28.03 -37.41
C GLU A 362 19.88 29.54 -37.33
N GLY A 363 18.99 30.28 -36.66
CA GLY A 363 19.14 31.72 -36.40
C GLY A 363 20.29 32.06 -35.44
N LEU A 364 20.59 31.18 -34.49
CA LEU A 364 21.71 31.35 -33.56
C LEU A 364 23.09 30.99 -34.16
N LYS A 365 23.15 30.42 -35.36
CA LYS A 365 24.39 30.11 -36.08
C LYS A 365 24.82 31.21 -37.05
N LYS A 366 24.05 32.29 -37.16
CA LYS A 366 24.38 33.51 -37.87
C LYS A 366 24.81 34.61 -36.90
#